data_333841f57becc4c47060c0c005cda504
#
_entry.id   333841f57becc4c47060c0c005cda504
#
_cell.length_a   1.000
_cell.length_b   1.000
_cell.length_c   1.000
_cell.angle_alpha   90.00
_cell.angle_beta   90.00
_cell.angle_gamma   90.00
#
_symmetry.space_group_name_H-M   'P 1'
#
loop_
_entity.id
_entity.type
_entity.pdbx_description
1 polymer ?
#
loop_
_entity_poly.entity_id
_entity_poly.type
_entity_poly.pdbx_seq_one_letter_code
_entity_poly.pdbx_strand_id
1 'polypeptide(L)'
;MKQGKYTKLWLELIVITVSVLALVLLLYVVMLVSFQNGEQSTDVTMRVADRIAVSVFDHPTKEQIEAVSLMIRYGAHLALFFVVGSVTAFVSMVICRKYFRIIGILMSGTVCYMLAYYTEYYKQFIEGRHFQMSDVVLNWYGSLAGIICMVVSYFLNRLLVKLSS
;
A
#
# COMPACT_ATOMS: atom_id res chain seq x y z
N MET A 1 35.72 11.78 19.24
CA MET A 1 35.38 11.66 17.79
C MET A 1 34.90 10.27 17.36
N LYS A 2 35.37 9.12 17.88
CA LYS A 2 34.90 7.76 17.52
C LYS A 2 33.49 7.43 17.99
N GLN A 3 33.08 7.88 19.17
CA GLN A 3 31.78 7.55 19.81
C GLN A 3 30.56 8.04 19.00
N GLY A 4 30.60 9.23 18.41
CA GLY A 4 29.51 9.76 17.59
C GLY A 4 29.31 9.00 16.26
N LYS A 5 30.35 8.37 15.72
CA LYS A 5 30.25 7.55 14.51
C LYS A 5 29.52 6.23 14.78
N TYR A 6 29.75 5.61 15.93
CA TYR A 6 29.05 4.37 16.30
C TYR A 6 27.58 4.63 16.62
N THR A 7 27.26 5.71 17.32
CA THR A 7 25.85 6.09 17.60
C THR A 7 25.07 6.32 16.33
N LYS A 8 25.64 6.99 15.33
CA LYS A 8 24.99 7.20 14.03
C LYS A 8 24.77 5.88 13.28
N LEU A 9 25.75 4.97 13.29
CA LEU A 9 25.63 3.66 12.65
C LEU A 9 24.51 2.82 13.29
N TRP A 10 24.44 2.79 14.62
CA TRP A 10 23.38 2.09 15.35
C TRP A 10 21.99 2.64 15.05
N LEU A 11 21.85 3.97 14.98
CA LEU A 11 20.58 4.61 14.58
C LEU A 11 20.18 4.23 13.14
N GLU A 12 21.10 4.25 12.20
CA GLU A 12 20.83 3.82 10.81
C GLU A 12 20.40 2.36 10.76
N LEU A 13 21.07 1.45 11.48
CA LEU A 13 20.69 0.04 11.56
C LEU A 13 19.29 -0.15 12.18
N ILE A 14 18.97 0.56 13.26
CA ILE A 14 17.65 0.49 13.89
C ILE A 14 16.57 0.95 12.90
N VAL A 15 16.76 2.07 12.21
CA VAL A 15 15.80 2.59 11.23
C VAL A 15 15.58 1.58 10.09
N ILE A 16 16.64 0.98 9.56
CA ILE A 16 16.54 -0.04 8.51
C ILE A 16 15.76 -1.26 9.04
N THR A 17 16.13 -1.77 10.21
CA THR A 17 15.49 -2.97 10.78
C THR A 17 14.00 -2.73 11.03
N VAL A 18 13.63 -1.61 11.66
CA VAL A 18 12.23 -1.26 11.92
C VAL A 18 11.45 -1.09 10.62
N SER A 19 12.05 -0.45 9.61
CA SER A 19 11.40 -0.25 8.31
C SER A 19 11.15 -1.56 7.58
N VAL A 20 12.11 -2.49 7.61
CA VAL A 20 11.96 -3.83 7.01
C VAL A 20 10.91 -4.65 7.76
N LEU A 21 10.90 -4.61 9.10
CA LEU A 21 9.87 -5.29 9.89
C LEU A 21 8.48 -4.73 9.61
N ALA A 22 8.33 -3.40 9.50
CA ALA A 22 7.07 -2.77 9.13
C ALA A 22 6.60 -3.21 7.74
N LEU A 23 7.52 -3.32 6.76
CA LEU A 23 7.20 -3.82 5.42
C LEU A 23 6.74 -5.29 5.47
N VAL A 24 7.44 -6.15 6.19
CA VAL A 24 7.07 -7.57 6.34
C VAL A 24 5.69 -7.71 6.98
N LEU A 25 5.41 -6.95 8.04
CA LEU A 25 4.10 -6.93 8.69
C LEU A 25 3.01 -6.47 7.74
N LEU A 26 3.28 -5.41 6.97
CA LEU A 26 2.34 -4.89 5.98
C LEU A 26 2.04 -5.92 4.88
N LEU A 27 3.07 -6.60 4.36
CA LEU A 27 2.89 -7.69 3.39
C LEU A 27 2.07 -8.84 3.97
N TYR A 28 2.29 -9.19 5.22
CA TYR A 28 1.47 -10.19 5.92
C TYR A 28 -0.01 -9.76 5.99
N VAL A 29 -0.29 -8.51 6.35
CA VAL A 29 -1.66 -7.96 6.35
C VAL A 29 -2.29 -8.00 4.95
N VAL A 30 -1.53 -7.63 3.91
CA VAL A 30 -1.99 -7.72 2.51
C VAL A 30 -2.40 -9.14 2.16
N MET A 31 -1.57 -10.13 2.54
CA MET A 31 -1.88 -11.55 2.32
C MET A 31 -3.14 -11.98 3.07
N LEU A 32 -3.28 -11.64 4.35
CA LEU A 32 -4.47 -11.96 5.15
C LEU A 32 -5.75 -11.41 4.52
N VAL A 33 -5.73 -10.14 4.09
CA VAL A 33 -6.90 -9.50 3.47
C VAL A 33 -7.18 -10.07 2.08
N SER A 34 -6.13 -10.37 1.30
CA SER A 34 -6.27 -10.89 -0.06
C SER A 34 -6.79 -12.32 -0.11
N PHE A 35 -6.51 -13.13 0.91
CA PHE A 35 -6.87 -14.55 0.95
C PHE A 35 -8.14 -14.87 1.75
N GLN A 36 -8.92 -13.87 2.12
CA GLN A 36 -10.26 -14.10 2.68
C GLN A 36 -11.18 -14.74 1.64
N ASN A 37 -12.06 -15.65 2.07
CA ASN A 37 -13.07 -16.24 1.22
C ASN A 37 -13.98 -15.17 0.58
N GLY A 38 -14.40 -15.43 -0.67
CA GLY A 38 -15.21 -14.48 -1.44
C GLY A 38 -16.49 -14.08 -0.73
N GLU A 39 -17.21 -15.02 -0.11
CA GLU A 39 -18.44 -14.76 0.64
C GLU A 39 -18.22 -13.85 1.85
N GLN A 40 -17.22 -14.16 2.68
CA GLN A 40 -16.90 -13.35 3.87
C GLN A 40 -16.53 -11.91 3.51
N SER A 41 -15.72 -11.75 2.47
CA SER A 41 -15.31 -10.43 1.99
C SER A 41 -16.48 -9.63 1.44
N THR A 42 -17.41 -10.28 0.72
CA THR A 42 -18.60 -9.67 0.17
C THR A 42 -19.57 -9.28 1.28
N ASP A 43 -19.84 -10.15 2.23
CA ASP A 43 -20.75 -9.90 3.36
C ASP A 43 -20.29 -8.71 4.21
N VAL A 44 -18.99 -8.62 4.52
CA VAL A 44 -18.46 -7.47 5.29
C VAL A 44 -18.64 -6.18 4.50
N THR A 45 -18.29 -6.20 3.20
CA THR A 45 -18.40 -5.01 2.36
C THR A 45 -19.85 -4.57 2.18
N MET A 46 -20.77 -5.52 1.98
CA MET A 46 -22.21 -5.22 1.83
C MET A 46 -22.81 -4.64 3.10
N ARG A 47 -22.47 -5.16 4.29
CA ARG A 47 -22.95 -4.58 5.57
C ARG A 47 -22.47 -3.15 5.77
N VAL A 48 -21.24 -2.84 5.41
CA VAL A 48 -20.71 -1.47 5.48
C VAL A 48 -21.37 -0.59 4.43
N ALA A 49 -21.55 -1.09 3.21
CA ALA A 49 -22.21 -0.39 2.12
C ALA A 49 -23.67 -0.03 2.45
N ASP A 50 -24.42 -0.96 3.04
CA ASP A 50 -25.79 -0.74 3.46
C ASP A 50 -25.87 0.41 4.47
N ARG A 51 -25.03 0.41 5.51
CA ARG A 51 -25.00 1.49 6.51
C ARG A 51 -24.66 2.85 5.89
N ILE A 52 -23.71 2.89 4.96
CA ILE A 52 -23.34 4.13 4.27
C ILE A 52 -24.47 4.56 3.34
N ALA A 53 -25.04 3.65 2.56
CA ALA A 53 -26.14 3.95 1.65
C ALA A 53 -27.36 4.52 2.39
N VAL A 54 -27.75 3.93 3.53
CA VAL A 54 -28.84 4.46 4.38
C VAL A 54 -28.51 5.84 4.94
N SER A 55 -27.23 6.16 5.19
CA SER A 55 -26.85 7.50 5.66
C SER A 55 -26.84 8.56 4.57
N VAL A 56 -26.74 8.17 3.31
CA VAL A 56 -26.66 9.08 2.14
C VAL A 56 -27.98 9.18 1.40
N PHE A 57 -28.74 8.09 1.34
CA PHE A 57 -30.02 7.98 0.63
C PHE A 57 -31.13 7.62 1.64
N ASP A 58 -32.26 8.31 1.58
CA ASP A 58 -33.41 8.05 2.47
C ASP A 58 -33.95 6.62 2.33
N HIS A 59 -33.99 6.09 1.10
CA HIS A 59 -34.41 4.72 0.78
C HIS A 59 -33.50 4.15 -0.30
N PRO A 60 -32.33 3.56 0.04
CA PRO A 60 -31.39 3.07 -0.96
C PRO A 60 -31.95 1.88 -1.73
N THR A 61 -31.83 1.93 -3.04
CA THR A 61 -32.11 0.78 -3.90
C THR A 61 -30.99 -0.24 -3.83
N LYS A 62 -31.28 -1.50 -4.21
CA LYS A 62 -30.23 -2.55 -4.27
C LYS A 62 -29.05 -2.14 -5.15
N GLU A 63 -29.30 -1.52 -6.30
CA GLU A 63 -28.28 -1.04 -7.22
C GLU A 63 -27.38 0.02 -6.57
N GLN A 64 -27.95 0.93 -5.75
CA GLN A 64 -27.18 1.93 -5.02
C GLN A 64 -26.28 1.30 -3.94
N ILE A 65 -26.78 0.30 -3.22
CA ILE A 65 -26.00 -0.44 -2.22
C ILE A 65 -24.85 -1.19 -2.90
N GLU A 66 -25.09 -1.85 -4.04
CA GLU A 66 -24.05 -2.52 -4.83
C GLU A 66 -23.00 -1.54 -5.34
N ALA A 67 -23.40 -0.39 -5.85
CA ALA A 67 -22.49 0.66 -6.31
C ALA A 67 -21.59 1.18 -5.16
N VAL A 68 -22.17 1.43 -3.99
CA VAL A 68 -21.42 1.83 -2.79
C VAL A 68 -20.47 0.71 -2.35
N SER A 69 -20.89 -0.54 -2.40
CA SER A 69 -20.05 -1.71 -2.11
C SER A 69 -18.82 -1.78 -3.03
N LEU A 70 -19.00 -1.58 -4.32
CA LEU A 70 -17.90 -1.53 -5.30
C LEU A 70 -16.93 -0.37 -5.02
N MET A 71 -17.46 0.82 -4.70
CA MET A 71 -16.63 1.98 -4.35
C MET A 71 -15.78 1.72 -3.09
N ILE A 72 -16.37 1.12 -2.06
CA ILE A 72 -15.65 0.73 -0.84
C ILE A 72 -14.54 -0.27 -1.15
N ARG A 73 -14.85 -1.30 -1.95
CA ARG A 73 -13.88 -2.31 -2.36
C ARG A 73 -12.70 -1.68 -3.11
N TYR A 74 -12.97 -0.87 -4.12
CA TYR A 74 -11.91 -0.20 -4.89
C TYR A 74 -11.11 0.78 -4.04
N GLY A 75 -11.79 1.55 -3.18
CA GLY A 75 -11.13 2.46 -2.24
C GLY A 75 -10.21 1.73 -1.26
N ALA A 76 -10.65 0.59 -0.73
CA ALA A 76 -9.84 -0.24 0.18
C ALA A 76 -8.58 -0.80 -0.52
N HIS A 77 -8.71 -1.29 -1.77
CA HIS A 77 -7.58 -1.74 -2.57
C HIS A 77 -6.58 -0.62 -2.84
N LEU A 78 -7.06 0.55 -3.30
CA LEU A 78 -6.23 1.72 -3.54
C LEU A 78 -5.50 2.17 -2.26
N ALA A 79 -6.21 2.27 -1.14
CA ALA A 79 -5.64 2.71 0.13
C ALA A 79 -4.58 1.72 0.65
N LEU A 80 -4.87 0.42 0.62
CA LEU A 80 -3.95 -0.61 1.06
C LEU A 80 -2.66 -0.57 0.23
N PHE A 81 -2.77 -0.54 -1.08
CA PHE A 81 -1.62 -0.53 -1.97
C PHE A 81 -0.90 0.83 -2.01
N PHE A 82 -1.59 1.94 -1.71
CA PHE A 82 -0.94 3.24 -1.46
C PHE A 82 0.03 3.15 -0.27
N VAL A 83 -0.39 2.52 0.83
CA VAL A 83 0.48 2.31 2.00
C VAL A 83 1.64 1.38 1.64
N VAL A 84 1.39 0.29 0.90
CA VAL A 84 2.43 -0.62 0.41
C VAL A 84 3.48 0.13 -0.42
N GLY A 85 3.05 0.92 -1.40
CA GLY A 85 3.94 1.71 -2.24
C GLY A 85 4.75 2.72 -1.45
N SER A 86 4.11 3.44 -0.52
CA SER A 86 4.78 4.41 0.35
C SER A 86 5.87 3.78 1.22
N VAL A 87 5.54 2.66 1.89
CA VAL A 87 6.49 1.96 2.77
C VAL A 87 7.62 1.34 1.96
N THR A 88 7.32 0.71 0.82
CA THR A 88 8.34 0.12 -0.05
C THR A 88 9.31 1.16 -0.59
N ALA A 89 8.80 2.32 -1.03
CA ALA A 89 9.64 3.44 -1.47
C ALA A 89 10.49 4.00 -0.33
N PHE A 90 9.92 4.16 0.87
CA PHE A 90 10.65 4.60 2.04
C PHE A 90 11.80 3.65 2.38
N VAL A 91 11.53 2.34 2.48
CA VAL A 91 12.55 1.30 2.75
C VAL A 91 13.65 1.34 1.70
N SER A 92 13.29 1.43 0.42
CA SER A 92 14.25 1.52 -0.68
C SER A 92 15.13 2.77 -0.60
N MET A 93 14.54 3.93 -0.24
CA MET A 93 15.32 5.18 -0.07
C MET A 93 16.24 5.15 1.14
N VAL A 94 15.89 4.41 2.19
CA VAL A 94 16.72 4.22 3.39
C VAL A 94 17.89 3.27 3.10
N ILE A 95 17.62 2.16 2.41
CA ILE A 95 18.62 1.13 2.10
C ILE A 95 19.56 1.60 0.98
N CYS A 96 19.02 2.19 -0.09
CA CYS A 96 19.80 2.65 -1.22
C CYS A 96 20.51 3.97 -0.89
N ARG A 97 21.84 3.95 -0.95
CA ARG A 97 22.67 5.15 -0.76
C ARG A 97 22.39 6.18 -1.86
N LYS A 98 22.82 7.42 -1.65
CA LYS A 98 22.55 8.61 -2.49
C LYS A 98 22.60 8.36 -4.02
N TYR A 99 23.55 7.57 -4.49
CA TYR A 99 23.75 7.30 -5.92
C TYR A 99 22.80 6.24 -6.51
N PHE A 100 22.23 5.37 -5.67
CA PHE A 100 21.35 4.27 -6.10
C PHE A 100 19.88 4.50 -5.80
N ARG A 101 19.47 5.68 -5.29
CA ARG A 101 18.07 5.96 -4.91
C ARG A 101 17.11 5.85 -6.06
N ILE A 102 17.47 6.34 -7.24
CA ILE A 102 16.62 6.23 -8.45
C ILE A 102 16.35 4.77 -8.77
N ILE A 103 17.38 3.94 -8.73
CA ILE A 103 17.25 2.49 -8.95
C ILE A 103 16.35 1.88 -7.88
N GLY A 104 16.52 2.24 -6.62
CA GLY A 104 15.67 1.78 -5.52
C GLY A 104 14.19 2.14 -5.72
N ILE A 105 13.90 3.36 -6.18
CA ILE A 105 12.53 3.81 -6.47
C ILE A 105 11.93 3.01 -7.65
N LEU A 106 12.69 2.81 -8.73
CA LEU A 106 12.25 2.01 -9.87
C LEU A 106 11.99 0.55 -9.46
N MET A 107 12.88 -0.03 -8.67
CA MET A 107 12.69 -1.38 -8.11
C MET A 107 11.45 -1.46 -7.21
N SER A 108 11.15 -0.41 -6.44
CA SER A 108 9.92 -0.38 -5.64
C SER A 108 8.67 -0.49 -6.51
N GLY A 109 8.63 0.20 -7.65
CA GLY A 109 7.52 0.08 -8.61
C GLY A 109 7.37 -1.34 -9.15
N THR A 110 8.48 -1.96 -9.54
CA THR A 110 8.49 -3.35 -10.04
C THR A 110 8.04 -4.34 -8.96
N VAL A 111 8.54 -4.21 -7.73
CA VAL A 111 8.15 -5.07 -6.60
C VAL A 111 6.66 -4.92 -6.29
N CYS A 112 6.14 -3.69 -6.25
CA CYS A 112 4.73 -3.43 -6.02
C CYS A 112 3.84 -4.00 -7.14
N TYR A 113 4.27 -3.90 -8.41
CA TYR A 113 3.55 -4.53 -9.52
C TYR A 113 3.51 -6.05 -9.38
N MET A 114 4.65 -6.67 -9.10
CA MET A 114 4.73 -8.11 -8.86
C MET A 114 3.81 -8.54 -7.71
N LEU A 115 3.81 -7.80 -6.61
CA LEU A 115 2.93 -8.06 -5.47
C LEU A 115 1.46 -7.96 -5.86
N ALA A 116 1.06 -6.90 -6.57
CA ALA A 116 -0.31 -6.72 -7.07
C ALA A 116 -0.73 -7.87 -7.99
N TYR A 117 0.16 -8.30 -8.90
CA TYR A 117 -0.09 -9.42 -9.79
C TYR A 117 -0.23 -10.74 -9.03
N TYR A 118 0.71 -11.06 -8.14
CA TYR A 118 0.68 -12.33 -7.42
C TYR A 118 -0.48 -12.43 -6.44
N THR A 119 -0.85 -11.36 -5.74
CA THR A 119 -2.02 -11.37 -4.85
C THR A 119 -3.32 -11.64 -5.61
N GLU A 120 -3.47 -11.11 -6.83
CA GLU A 120 -4.61 -11.42 -7.69
C GLU A 120 -4.52 -12.83 -8.28
N TYR A 121 -3.34 -13.24 -8.75
CA TYR A 121 -3.14 -14.58 -9.31
C TYR A 121 -3.52 -15.69 -8.33
N TYR A 122 -3.15 -15.54 -7.06
CA TYR A 122 -3.49 -16.53 -6.03
C TYR A 122 -4.98 -16.57 -5.67
N LYS A 123 -5.75 -15.51 -5.93
CA LYS A 123 -7.20 -15.51 -5.68
C LYS A 123 -7.96 -16.57 -6.47
N GLN A 124 -7.49 -16.96 -7.65
CA GLN A 124 -8.12 -18.03 -8.44
C GLN A 124 -8.14 -19.41 -7.76
N PHE A 125 -7.31 -19.62 -6.72
CA PHE A 125 -7.27 -20.86 -5.94
C PHE A 125 -8.16 -20.79 -4.69
N ILE A 126 -8.85 -19.66 -4.46
CA ILE A 126 -9.74 -19.44 -3.33
C ILE A 126 -11.18 -19.59 -3.80
N GLU A 127 -11.96 -20.34 -3.04
CA GLU A 127 -13.36 -20.57 -3.35
C GLU A 127 -14.15 -19.25 -3.47
N GLY A 128 -14.95 -19.13 -4.53
CA GLY A 128 -15.75 -17.93 -4.82
C GLY A 128 -14.96 -16.71 -5.29
N ARG A 129 -13.68 -16.88 -5.67
CA ARG A 129 -12.86 -15.79 -6.22
C ARG A 129 -12.29 -16.12 -7.60
N HIS A 130 -12.11 -15.06 -8.41
CA HIS A 130 -11.53 -15.16 -9.74
C HIS A 130 -10.43 -14.11 -9.91
N PHE A 131 -9.44 -14.41 -10.74
CA PHE A 131 -8.43 -13.45 -11.16
C PHE A 131 -9.06 -12.29 -11.95
N GLN A 132 -8.75 -11.07 -11.58
CA GLN A 132 -9.22 -9.86 -12.27
C GLN A 132 -8.03 -8.93 -12.56
N MET A 133 -7.71 -8.75 -13.84
CA MET A 133 -6.63 -7.85 -14.26
C MET A 133 -6.90 -6.39 -13.88
N SER A 134 -8.16 -5.97 -13.80
CA SER A 134 -8.58 -4.66 -13.31
C SER A 134 -8.10 -4.38 -11.88
N ASP A 135 -8.18 -5.40 -11.00
CA ASP A 135 -7.74 -5.28 -9.62
C ASP A 135 -6.20 -5.20 -9.54
N VAL A 136 -5.47 -5.91 -10.41
CA VAL A 136 -4.01 -5.75 -10.54
C VAL A 136 -3.63 -4.32 -10.88
N VAL A 137 -4.29 -3.75 -11.89
CA VAL A 137 -4.04 -2.38 -12.36
C VAL A 137 -4.39 -1.37 -11.26
N LEU A 138 -5.53 -1.55 -10.59
CA LEU A 138 -5.96 -0.71 -9.49
C LEU A 138 -4.96 -0.71 -8.32
N ASN A 139 -4.52 -1.89 -7.91
CA ASN A 139 -3.52 -2.07 -6.86
C ASN A 139 -2.19 -1.41 -7.22
N TRP A 140 -1.78 -1.56 -8.48
CA TRP A 140 -0.55 -0.93 -8.96
C TRP A 140 -0.65 0.59 -8.99
N TYR A 141 -1.77 1.17 -9.43
CA TYR A 141 -1.99 2.62 -9.35
C TYR A 141 -1.97 3.13 -7.91
N GLY A 142 -2.58 2.42 -6.97
CA GLY A 142 -2.46 2.73 -5.56
C GLY A 142 -1.00 2.79 -5.12
N SER A 143 -0.21 1.77 -5.46
CA SER A 143 1.22 1.72 -5.14
C SER A 143 2.01 2.86 -5.77
N LEU A 144 1.77 3.17 -7.04
CA LEU A 144 2.44 4.29 -7.72
C LEU A 144 2.14 5.62 -7.03
N ALA A 145 0.88 5.87 -6.67
CA ALA A 145 0.50 7.07 -5.93
C ALA A 145 1.24 7.17 -4.59
N GLY A 146 1.37 6.05 -3.86
CA GLY A 146 2.13 5.97 -2.62
C GLY A 146 3.62 6.24 -2.81
N ILE A 147 4.25 5.65 -3.84
CA ILE A 147 5.66 5.89 -4.19
C ILE A 147 5.87 7.37 -4.51
N ILE A 148 5.03 7.97 -5.36
CA ILE A 148 5.12 9.39 -5.74
C ILE A 148 4.99 10.28 -4.50
N CYS A 149 4.00 10.04 -3.66
CA CYS A 149 3.78 10.79 -2.42
C CYS A 149 5.03 10.75 -1.52
N MET A 150 5.63 9.58 -1.34
CA MET A 150 6.84 9.43 -0.51
C MET A 150 8.05 10.15 -1.12
N VAL A 151 8.24 10.06 -2.44
CA VAL A 151 9.34 10.72 -3.16
C VAL A 151 9.19 12.25 -3.05
N VAL A 152 7.99 12.77 -3.29
CA VAL A 152 7.70 14.21 -3.16
C VAL A 152 7.94 14.69 -1.74
N SER A 153 7.43 13.99 -0.74
CA SER A 153 7.63 14.31 0.68
C SER A 153 9.12 14.36 1.06
N TYR A 154 9.90 13.42 0.54
CA TYR A 154 11.36 13.41 0.75
C TYR A 154 12.05 14.65 0.15
N PHE A 155 11.71 15.03 -1.09
CA PHE A 155 12.29 16.20 -1.74
C PHE A 155 11.88 17.51 -1.06
N LEU A 156 10.59 17.64 -0.66
CA LEU A 156 10.10 18.80 0.09
C LEU A 156 10.83 18.96 1.41
N ASN A 157 10.99 17.89 2.17
CA ASN A 157 11.73 17.93 3.44
C ASN A 157 13.18 18.38 3.23
N ARG A 158 13.85 17.88 2.20
CA ARG A 158 15.22 18.33 1.88
C ARG A 158 15.29 19.82 1.50
N LEU A 159 14.29 20.32 0.78
CA LEU A 159 14.22 21.73 0.40
C LEU A 159 14.02 22.61 1.65
N LEU A 160 13.08 22.24 2.51
CA LEU A 160 12.82 22.96 3.77
C LEU A 160 14.04 23.03 4.66
N VAL A 161 14.75 21.92 4.86
CA VAL A 161 16.00 21.90 5.65
C VAL A 161 17.06 22.81 5.04
N LYS A 162 17.17 22.86 3.71
CA LYS A 162 18.13 23.72 3.03
C LYS A 162 17.78 25.23 3.14
N LEU A 163 16.48 25.56 3.21
CA LEU A 163 16.02 26.94 3.36
C LEU A 163 16.12 27.46 4.79
N SER A 164 16.17 26.55 5.78
CA SER A 164 16.27 26.88 7.20
C SER A 164 17.71 26.92 7.74
N SER A 165 18.69 26.51 6.94
CA SER A 165 20.12 26.53 7.24
C SER A 165 20.84 27.74 6.64
#